data_2d90ec2a1bc2b4af8d691b37f5eb3f11
#
_entry.id   2d90ec2a1bc2b4af8d691b37f5eb3f11
#
_cell.length_a   1.000
_cell.length_b   1.000
_cell.length_c   1.000
_cell.angle_alpha   90.00
_cell.angle_beta   90.00
_cell.angle_gamma   90.00
#
_symmetry.space_group_name_H-M   'P 1'
#
loop_
_entity.id
_entity.type
_entity.pdbx_description
1 polymer ?
#
loop_
_entity_poly.entity_id
_entity_poly.type
_entity_poly.pdbx_seq_one_letter_code
_entity_poly.pdbx_strand_id
1 'polypeptide(L)'
;MLFLTLLLMVTGVMVASEPVAHLELEGRSVEVGVIPTDTIVEGVMRIRNTGDAPLVINRIFAECGCTTPSSPKGPILPGEWGEIKVRFNSKGRSPGEFRKVLRIRSNADNSRELFYIRGTVRRQYRK
;
A
#
# COMPACT_ATOMS: atom_id res chain seq x y z
N MET A 1 -47.86 48.13 21.93
CA MET A 1 -47.69 46.96 21.07
C MET A 1 -46.24 46.53 21.18
N LEU A 2 -46.00 45.46 21.85
CA LEU A 2 -44.67 44.83 21.92
C LEU A 2 -44.52 43.88 20.76
N PHE A 3 -43.64 44.21 19.79
CA PHE A 3 -43.23 43.24 18.81
C PHE A 3 -42.12 42.35 19.40
N LEU A 4 -42.52 41.17 19.76
CA LEU A 4 -41.60 40.15 20.19
C LEU A 4 -40.95 39.52 18.93
N THR A 5 -39.79 40.05 18.53
CA THR A 5 -38.97 39.42 17.49
C THR A 5 -38.40 38.14 18.07
N LEU A 6 -39.01 37.01 17.74
CA LEU A 6 -38.47 35.69 18.01
C LEU A 6 -37.25 35.46 17.12
N LEU A 7 -36.08 35.71 17.70
CA LEU A 7 -34.80 35.39 17.04
C LEU A 7 -34.62 33.87 17.07
N LEU A 8 -34.95 33.23 15.97
CA LEU A 8 -34.67 31.78 15.76
C LEU A 8 -33.16 31.61 15.68
N MET A 9 -32.53 31.25 16.78
CA MET A 9 -31.14 30.77 16.79
C MET A 9 -31.12 29.38 16.11
N VAL A 10 -30.81 29.37 14.83
CA VAL A 10 -30.47 28.12 14.15
C VAL A 10 -29.07 27.73 14.61
N THR A 11 -29.03 26.91 15.66
CA THR A 11 -27.79 26.24 16.06
C THR A 11 -27.47 25.20 15.00
N GLY A 12 -26.66 25.57 14.03
CA GLY A 12 -26.13 24.63 13.07
C GLY A 12 -25.26 23.60 13.81
N VAL A 13 -25.72 22.36 13.85
CA VAL A 13 -24.90 21.24 14.36
C VAL A 13 -23.84 20.97 13.31
N MET A 14 -22.60 21.42 13.57
CA MET A 14 -21.46 21.02 12.78
C MET A 14 -21.14 19.56 13.11
N VAL A 15 -21.51 18.64 12.22
CA VAL A 15 -21.07 17.24 12.29
C VAL A 15 -19.63 17.22 11.79
N ALA A 16 -18.67 17.19 12.72
CA ALA A 16 -17.28 16.94 12.36
C ALA A 16 -17.16 15.47 11.97
N SER A 17 -16.70 15.19 10.72
CA SER A 17 -16.34 13.85 10.32
C SER A 17 -15.10 13.40 11.10
N GLU A 18 -15.08 12.14 11.56
CA GLU A 18 -13.92 11.57 12.23
C GLU A 18 -12.73 11.48 11.26
N PRO A 19 -11.49 11.74 11.74
CA PRO A 19 -10.30 11.58 10.93
C PRO A 19 -10.15 10.13 10.47
N VAL A 20 -9.81 9.95 9.19
CA VAL A 20 -9.53 8.62 8.62
C VAL A 20 -8.23 8.64 7.84
N ALA A 21 -7.50 7.55 7.91
CA ALA A 21 -6.35 7.31 7.04
C ALA A 21 -6.82 6.92 5.65
N HIS A 22 -6.06 7.31 4.63
CA HIS A 22 -6.28 6.88 3.25
C HIS A 22 -4.95 6.44 2.65
N LEU A 23 -4.94 5.25 2.06
CA LEU A 23 -3.73 4.67 1.49
C LEU A 23 -3.70 4.93 -0.02
N GLU A 24 -2.67 5.62 -0.46
CA GLU A 24 -2.39 5.82 -1.88
C GLU A 24 -1.11 5.10 -2.26
N LEU A 25 -1.21 4.22 -3.26
CA LEU A 25 -0.06 3.55 -3.85
C LEU A 25 0.54 4.45 -4.94
N GLU A 26 1.86 4.53 -5.02
CA GLU A 26 2.55 5.28 -6.08
C GLU A 26 2.30 4.68 -7.47
N GLY A 27 1.96 3.39 -7.52
CA GLY A 27 1.60 2.67 -8.75
C GLY A 27 0.93 1.36 -8.41
N ARG A 28 0.67 0.55 -9.42
CA ARG A 28 0.03 -0.76 -9.23
C ARG A 28 1.00 -1.92 -9.22
N SER A 29 2.23 -1.71 -9.63
CA SER A 29 3.24 -2.76 -9.69
C SER A 29 4.64 -2.27 -9.38
N VAL A 30 5.41 -3.18 -8.81
CA VAL A 30 6.85 -3.04 -8.63
C VAL A 30 7.52 -3.82 -9.76
N GLU A 31 8.26 -3.12 -10.62
CA GLU A 31 8.97 -3.72 -11.74
C GLU A 31 10.40 -4.02 -11.33
N VAL A 32 10.79 -5.30 -11.36
CA VAL A 32 12.16 -5.73 -11.03
C VAL A 32 13.01 -6.03 -12.26
N GLY A 33 12.41 -5.93 -13.45
CA GLY A 33 13.11 -6.13 -14.71
C GLY A 33 13.44 -7.60 -14.99
N VAL A 34 14.53 -7.82 -15.71
CA VAL A 34 15.01 -9.16 -16.04
C VAL A 34 15.99 -9.61 -14.97
N ILE A 35 15.69 -10.76 -14.34
CA ILE A 35 16.49 -11.31 -13.27
C ILE A 35 16.94 -12.73 -13.61
N PRO A 36 18.13 -13.14 -13.14
CA PRO A 36 18.58 -14.53 -13.33
C PRO A 36 17.75 -15.51 -12.49
N THR A 37 17.82 -16.78 -12.84
CA THR A 37 17.37 -17.86 -11.94
C THR A 37 18.23 -17.89 -10.66
N ASP A 38 17.70 -18.47 -9.59
CA ASP A 38 18.39 -18.64 -8.29
C ASP A 38 18.92 -17.32 -7.69
N THR A 39 18.12 -16.25 -7.84
CA THR A 39 18.50 -14.90 -7.41
C THR A 39 17.41 -14.31 -6.53
N ILE A 40 17.82 -13.54 -5.50
CA ILE A 40 16.91 -12.73 -4.69
C ILE A 40 17.05 -11.28 -5.14
N VAL A 41 15.93 -10.66 -5.46
CA VAL A 41 15.84 -9.23 -5.78
C VAL A 41 14.91 -8.54 -4.82
N GLU A 42 15.12 -7.26 -4.61
CA GLU A 42 14.26 -6.42 -3.78
C GLU A 42 13.70 -5.27 -4.61
N GLY A 43 12.40 -5.06 -4.49
CA GLY A 43 11.72 -3.91 -5.04
C GLY A 43 11.03 -3.13 -3.92
N VAL A 44 10.60 -1.92 -4.23
CA VAL A 44 9.96 -1.03 -3.28
C VAL A 44 8.66 -0.49 -3.87
N MET A 45 7.58 -0.60 -3.11
CA MET A 45 6.34 0.12 -3.38
C MET A 45 6.25 1.28 -2.41
N ARG A 46 6.22 2.49 -2.94
CA ARG A 46 6.00 3.68 -2.14
C ARG A 46 4.51 3.90 -1.92
N ILE A 47 4.15 4.20 -0.69
CA ILE A 47 2.78 4.49 -0.30
C ILE A 47 2.73 5.85 0.40
N ARG A 48 1.60 6.52 0.28
CA ARG A 48 1.37 7.80 0.92
C ARG A 48 0.08 7.76 1.72
N ASN A 49 0.09 8.36 2.88
CA ASN A 49 -1.13 8.62 3.62
C ASN A 49 -1.73 9.96 3.16
N THR A 50 -2.78 9.89 2.36
CA THR A 50 -3.51 11.08 1.88
C THR A 50 -4.73 11.39 2.73
N GLY A 51 -4.93 10.66 3.82
CA GLY A 51 -5.96 10.93 4.82
C GLY A 51 -5.52 11.92 5.88
N ASP A 52 -6.30 12.02 6.94
CA ASP A 52 -6.09 12.95 8.04
C ASP A 52 -5.92 12.26 9.41
N ALA A 53 -5.78 10.93 9.42
CA ALA A 53 -5.41 10.13 10.58
C ALA A 53 -4.17 9.28 10.27
N PRO A 54 -3.40 8.85 11.29
CA PRO A 54 -2.24 7.97 11.06
C PRO A 54 -2.63 6.67 10.35
N LEU A 55 -1.84 6.31 9.34
CA LEU A 55 -2.01 5.07 8.59
C LEU A 55 -1.18 3.96 9.20
N VAL A 56 -1.83 2.87 9.59
CA VAL A 56 -1.17 1.67 10.11
C VAL A 56 -1.39 0.51 9.15
N ILE A 57 -0.30 -0.06 8.67
CA ILE A 57 -0.35 -1.28 7.86
C ILE A 57 -0.40 -2.47 8.82
N ASN A 58 -1.54 -3.16 8.84
CA ASN A 58 -1.76 -4.28 9.75
C ASN A 58 -1.07 -5.55 9.26
N ARG A 59 -1.18 -5.82 7.96
CA ARG A 59 -0.62 -7.02 7.35
C ARG A 59 -0.50 -6.87 5.84
N ILE A 60 0.52 -7.52 5.28
CA ILE A 60 0.70 -7.67 3.84
C ILE A 60 0.80 -9.15 3.53
N PHE A 61 -0.08 -9.62 2.64
CA PHE A 61 -0.13 -11.02 2.23
C PHE A 61 0.50 -11.19 0.86
N ALA A 62 1.34 -12.20 0.72
CA ALA A 62 1.82 -12.69 -0.57
C ALA A 62 1.28 -14.10 -0.81
N GLU A 63 0.77 -14.38 -2.00
CA GLU A 63 0.23 -15.70 -2.35
C GLU A 63 1.32 -16.74 -2.59
N CYS A 64 2.51 -16.30 -2.92
CA CYS A 64 3.65 -17.16 -3.20
C CYS A 64 4.69 -17.07 -2.09
N GLY A 65 5.21 -18.20 -1.63
CA GLY A 65 6.35 -18.23 -0.71
C GLY A 65 7.65 -17.66 -1.30
N CYS A 66 7.67 -17.44 -2.63
CA CYS A 66 8.76 -16.78 -3.34
C CYS A 66 8.82 -15.26 -3.13
N THR A 67 7.75 -14.67 -2.59
CA THR A 67 7.60 -13.23 -2.40
C THR A 67 7.45 -12.92 -0.92
N THR A 68 8.32 -12.08 -0.39
CA THR A 68 8.33 -11.71 1.03
C THR A 68 8.20 -10.20 1.17
N PRO A 69 7.03 -9.70 1.61
CA PRO A 69 6.85 -8.28 1.88
C PRO A 69 7.35 -7.90 3.26
N SER A 70 7.72 -6.63 3.40
CA SER A 70 8.13 -6.02 4.66
C SER A 70 7.34 -4.74 4.87
N SER A 71 6.57 -4.66 5.94
CA SER A 71 5.76 -3.49 6.27
C SER A 71 6.61 -2.31 6.70
N PRO A 72 6.13 -1.05 6.50
CA PRO A 72 6.76 0.12 7.08
C PRO A 72 6.87 0.00 8.60
N LYS A 73 7.94 0.54 9.16
CA LYS A 73 8.12 0.59 10.61
C LYS A 73 7.31 1.76 11.18
N GLY A 74 6.28 1.42 11.94
CA GLY A 74 5.42 2.39 12.60
C GLY A 74 4.37 3.04 11.68
N PRO A 75 3.55 3.93 12.24
CA PRO A 75 2.49 4.60 11.51
C PRO A 75 3.06 5.61 10.49
N ILE A 76 2.33 5.77 9.39
CA ILE A 76 2.59 6.82 8.40
C ILE A 76 1.64 7.97 8.70
N LEU A 77 2.18 9.12 9.07
CA LEU A 77 1.39 10.29 9.43
C LEU A 77 0.74 10.92 8.18
N PRO A 78 -0.33 11.70 8.35
CA PRO A 78 -0.98 12.37 7.22
C PRO A 78 0.01 13.15 6.36
N GLY A 79 -0.03 12.94 5.06
CA GLY A 79 0.84 13.56 4.08
C GLY A 79 2.23 12.92 3.94
N GLU A 80 2.59 12.01 4.82
CA GLU A 80 3.89 11.33 4.77
C GLU A 80 3.89 10.14 3.82
N TRP A 81 5.10 9.79 3.37
CA TRP A 81 5.37 8.62 2.55
C TRP A 81 5.95 7.49 3.41
N GLY A 82 5.62 6.27 3.02
CA GLY A 82 6.22 5.05 3.56
C GLY A 82 6.64 4.12 2.43
N GLU A 83 7.35 3.07 2.79
CA GLU A 83 7.86 2.09 1.82
C GLU A 83 7.49 0.68 2.24
N ILE A 84 6.97 -0.09 1.29
CA ILE A 84 6.82 -1.53 1.41
C ILE A 84 7.92 -2.16 0.58
N LYS A 85 8.85 -2.84 1.24
CA LYS A 85 9.91 -3.59 0.57
C LYS A 85 9.40 -4.97 0.22
N VAL A 86 9.69 -5.44 -0.98
CA VAL A 86 9.26 -6.75 -1.46
C VAL A 86 10.47 -7.49 -1.97
N ARG A 87 10.73 -8.66 -1.39
CA ARG A 87 11.79 -9.58 -1.85
C ARG A 87 11.16 -10.66 -2.70
N PHE A 88 11.75 -10.90 -3.84
CA PHE A 88 11.37 -12.00 -4.73
C PHE A 88 12.55 -12.93 -4.92
N ASN A 89 12.33 -14.21 -4.68
CA ASN A 89 13.33 -15.26 -4.86
C ASN A 89 12.97 -16.08 -6.10
N SER A 90 13.81 -16.03 -7.11
CA SER A 90 13.61 -16.76 -8.37
C SER A 90 14.03 -18.23 -8.31
N LYS A 91 14.53 -18.70 -7.16
CA LYS A 91 14.93 -20.09 -6.98
C LYS A 91 13.77 -21.04 -7.27
N GLY A 92 14.01 -22.02 -8.13
CA GLY A 92 12.99 -22.99 -8.51
C GLY A 92 11.90 -22.44 -9.43
N ARG A 93 12.04 -21.22 -9.92
CA ARG A 93 11.10 -20.62 -10.87
C ARG A 93 11.51 -20.90 -12.30
N SER A 94 10.53 -21.23 -13.12
CA SER A 94 10.74 -21.40 -14.56
C SER A 94 11.06 -20.05 -15.22
N PRO A 95 11.93 -20.03 -16.25
CA PRO A 95 12.13 -18.82 -17.02
C PRO A 95 10.83 -18.30 -17.63
N GLY A 96 10.69 -16.99 -17.73
CA GLY A 96 9.54 -16.32 -18.30
C GLY A 96 9.08 -15.16 -17.44
N GLU A 97 8.05 -14.49 -17.90
CA GLU A 97 7.42 -13.39 -17.19
C GLU A 97 6.69 -13.89 -15.94
N PHE A 98 6.76 -13.11 -14.88
CA PHE A 98 6.00 -13.36 -13.66
C PHE A 98 5.28 -12.11 -13.18
N ARG A 99 4.17 -12.34 -12.50
CA ARG A 99 3.41 -11.32 -11.78
C ARG A 99 2.85 -11.96 -10.52
N LYS A 100 3.24 -11.44 -9.36
CA LYS A 100 2.75 -11.92 -8.06
C LYS A 100 1.98 -10.81 -7.36
N VAL A 101 0.85 -11.16 -6.78
CA VAL A 101 -0.03 -10.22 -6.08
C VAL A 101 0.38 -10.11 -4.62
N LEU A 102 0.35 -8.88 -4.12
CA LEU A 102 0.48 -8.57 -2.70
C LEU A 102 -0.78 -7.83 -2.25
N ARG A 103 -1.35 -8.27 -1.15
CA ARG A 103 -2.57 -7.70 -0.60
C ARG A 103 -2.26 -6.99 0.70
N ILE A 104 -2.68 -5.74 0.81
CA ILE A 104 -2.45 -4.89 1.97
C ILE A 104 -3.72 -4.82 2.79
N ARG A 105 -3.58 -4.99 4.10
CA ARG A 105 -4.61 -4.68 5.07
C ARG A 105 -4.13 -3.57 5.99
N SER A 106 -4.97 -2.55 6.14
CA SER A 106 -4.66 -1.37 6.93
C SER A 106 -5.88 -0.82 7.65
N ASN A 107 -5.67 0.21 8.46
CA ASN A 107 -6.75 0.96 9.11
C ASN A 107 -7.32 2.07 8.22
N ALA A 108 -6.91 2.16 6.96
CA ALA A 108 -7.43 3.15 6.03
C ALA A 108 -8.91 2.89 5.68
N ASP A 109 -9.58 3.91 5.16
CA ASP A 109 -10.94 3.76 4.61
C ASP A 109 -10.95 2.77 3.44
N ASN A 110 -9.88 2.75 2.62
CA ASN A 110 -9.59 1.70 1.64
C ASN A 110 -8.71 0.61 2.29
N SER A 111 -9.24 -0.09 3.27
CA SER A 111 -8.51 -1.05 4.12
C SER A 111 -7.94 -2.26 3.39
N ARG A 112 -8.38 -2.51 2.15
CA ARG A 112 -7.96 -3.64 1.31
C ARG A 112 -7.49 -3.13 -0.03
N GLU A 113 -6.18 -3.04 -0.18
CA GLU A 113 -5.53 -2.66 -1.43
C GLU A 113 -4.60 -3.76 -1.90
N LEU A 114 -4.31 -3.77 -3.18
CA LEU A 114 -3.37 -4.73 -3.74
C LEU A 114 -2.43 -4.06 -4.74
N PHE A 115 -1.26 -4.64 -4.86
CA PHE A 115 -0.30 -4.30 -5.90
C PHE A 115 0.45 -5.56 -6.35
N TYR A 116 1.24 -5.44 -7.40
CA TYR A 116 1.95 -6.57 -7.97
C TYR A 116 3.45 -6.35 -7.95
N ILE A 117 4.19 -7.44 -7.87
CA ILE A 117 5.60 -7.46 -8.26
C ILE A 117 5.70 -8.19 -9.60
N ARG A 118 6.38 -7.59 -10.56
CA ARG A 118 6.48 -8.07 -11.93
C ARG A 118 7.93 -8.08 -12.40
N GLY A 119 8.22 -9.02 -13.26
CA GLY A 119 9.52 -9.12 -13.90
C GLY A 119 9.60 -10.30 -14.84
N THR A 120 10.81 -10.58 -15.30
CA THR A 120 11.10 -11.71 -16.16
C THR A 120 12.28 -12.49 -15.60
N VAL A 121 12.10 -13.78 -15.40
CA VAL A 121 13.18 -14.69 -15.00
C VAL A 121 13.86 -15.21 -16.26
N ARG A 122 15.17 -15.04 -16.34
CA ARG A 122 15.98 -15.51 -17.46
C ARG A 122 17.00 -16.52 -16.96
N ARG A 123 17.09 -17.65 -17.65
CA ARG A 123 18.08 -18.68 -17.33
C ARG A 123 19.48 -18.13 -17.56
N GLN A 124 20.34 -18.27 -16.55
CA GLN A 124 21.76 -17.99 -16.73
C GLN A 124 22.41 -19.16 -17.45
N TYR A 125 23.06 -18.85 -18.57
CA TYR A 125 23.95 -19.81 -19.21
C TYR A 125 25.30 -19.74 -18.52
N ARG A 126 25.68 -20.82 -17.89
CA ARG A 126 27.07 -21.00 -17.48
C ARG A 126 27.89 -21.32 -18.72
N LYS A 127 28.84 -20.48 -18.99
CA LYS A 127 29.87 -20.83 -19.96
C LYS A 127 30.85 -21.85 -19.35
#